data_78b4003892641d702ab3cb365cd3afd6
#
_entry.id   78b4003892641d702ab3cb365cd3afd6
#
_cell.length_a   1.000
_cell.length_b   1.000
_cell.length_c   1.000
_cell.angle_alpha   90.00
_cell.angle_beta   90.00
_cell.angle_gamma   90.00
#
_symmetry.space_group_name_H-M   'P 1'
#
loop_
_entity.id
_entity.type
_entity.pdbx_description
1 polymer ?
#
loop_
_entity_poly.entity_id
_entity_poly.type
_entity_poly.pdbx_seq_one_letter_code
_entity_poly.pdbx_strand_id
1 'polypeptide(L)'
;ASTARYIRRGYPLSIFDNAVQQLKGLDLHVIAHMILGLPGETLEMMVQTAHHIGQSGADGIKLHLLHVLSGTDLAEEYAAGAFETMPLEAYISALESCLRVLPREMVIHRMTGDGAKRSLIAPLWSADKKRVLNAINRRFLSDNLEQGSALVDGDVS
;
A
#
# COMPACT_ATOMS: atom_id res chain seq x y z
N ALA A 1 -12.90 -7.21 2.67
CA ALA A 1 -13.67 -8.08 1.74
C ALA A 1 -14.44 -7.27 0.68
N SER A 2 -15.06 -6.15 1.01
CA SER A 2 -15.80 -5.30 0.05
C SER A 2 -14.88 -4.66 -0.99
N THR A 3 -13.78 -4.05 -0.55
CA THR A 3 -12.79 -3.38 -1.40
C THR A 3 -12.15 -4.34 -2.41
N ALA A 4 -11.77 -5.55 -1.99
CA ALA A 4 -11.21 -6.58 -2.87
C ALA A 4 -12.19 -7.01 -3.98
N ARG A 5 -13.49 -7.04 -3.67
CA ARG A 5 -14.54 -7.30 -4.67
C ARG A 5 -14.70 -6.13 -5.63
N TYR A 6 -14.68 -4.91 -5.12
CA TYR A 6 -14.79 -3.68 -5.90
C TYR A 6 -13.67 -3.59 -6.96
N ILE A 7 -12.40 -3.79 -6.55
CA ILE A 7 -11.26 -3.81 -7.48
C ILE A 7 -11.14 -5.10 -8.29
N ARG A 8 -12.14 -5.98 -8.22
CA ARG A 8 -12.20 -7.25 -8.97
C ARG A 8 -10.97 -8.15 -8.73
N ARG A 9 -10.43 -8.17 -7.49
CA ARG A 9 -9.27 -9.01 -7.15
C ARG A 9 -9.47 -10.49 -7.45
N GLY A 10 -10.72 -10.97 -7.46
CA GLY A 10 -11.09 -12.29 -7.94
C GLY A 10 -10.80 -13.48 -7.00
N TYR A 11 -10.14 -13.24 -5.85
CA TYR A 11 -9.83 -14.29 -4.88
C TYR A 11 -9.92 -13.79 -3.42
N PRO A 12 -10.25 -14.68 -2.45
CA PRO A 12 -10.28 -14.33 -1.03
C PRO A 12 -8.87 -14.19 -0.45
N LEU A 13 -8.77 -13.58 0.74
CA LEU A 13 -7.50 -13.33 1.44
C LEU A 13 -6.73 -14.64 1.73
N SER A 14 -7.45 -15.73 2.04
CA SER A 14 -6.84 -17.04 2.30
C SER A 14 -6.00 -17.59 1.12
N ILE A 15 -6.28 -17.18 -0.11
CA ILE A 15 -5.44 -17.55 -1.26
C ILE A 15 -4.08 -16.82 -1.18
N PHE A 16 -4.06 -15.56 -0.75
CA PHE A 16 -2.83 -14.82 -0.50
C PHE A 16 -2.00 -15.51 0.61
N ASP A 17 -2.62 -15.82 1.74
CA ASP A 17 -1.93 -16.45 2.87
C ASP A 17 -1.34 -17.80 2.48
N ASN A 18 -2.13 -18.66 1.83
CA ASN A 18 -1.67 -19.94 1.34
C ASN A 18 -0.52 -19.81 0.32
N ALA A 19 -0.59 -18.83 -0.60
CA ALA A 19 0.45 -18.62 -1.59
C ALA A 19 1.77 -18.20 -0.93
N VAL A 20 1.73 -17.27 0.04
CA VAL A 20 2.92 -16.87 0.79
C VAL A 20 3.53 -18.07 1.49
N GLN A 21 2.74 -18.86 2.23
CA GLN A 21 3.22 -20.04 2.95
C GLN A 21 3.86 -21.07 2.02
N GLN A 22 3.23 -21.35 0.87
CA GLN A 22 3.78 -22.31 -0.10
C GLN A 22 5.11 -21.83 -0.70
N LEU A 23 5.20 -20.54 -1.07
CA LEU A 23 6.42 -19.96 -1.62
C LEU A 23 7.55 -19.94 -0.58
N LYS A 24 7.23 -19.61 0.67
CA LYS A 24 8.20 -19.66 1.78
C LYS A 24 8.64 -21.09 2.07
N GLY A 25 7.75 -22.07 1.98
CA GLY A 25 8.10 -23.49 2.11
C GLY A 25 9.05 -24.01 1.02
N LEU A 26 9.18 -23.28 -0.09
CA LEU A 26 10.15 -23.55 -1.17
C LEU A 26 11.43 -22.69 -1.05
N ASP A 27 11.61 -22.01 0.08
CA ASP A 27 12.75 -21.10 0.34
C ASP A 27 12.86 -19.94 -0.66
N LEU A 28 11.71 -19.45 -1.16
CA LEU A 28 11.64 -18.32 -2.07
C LEU A 28 11.44 -17.02 -1.30
N HIS A 29 12.09 -15.95 -1.79
CA HIS A 29 11.82 -14.59 -1.31
C HIS A 29 10.48 -14.09 -1.82
N VAL A 30 9.59 -13.72 -0.90
CA VAL A 30 8.23 -13.25 -1.20
C VAL A 30 8.12 -11.76 -0.94
N ILE A 31 7.71 -11.00 -1.96
CA ILE A 31 7.46 -9.57 -1.85
C ILE A 31 5.98 -9.31 -2.11
N ALA A 32 5.26 -8.85 -1.08
CA ALA A 32 3.86 -8.48 -1.20
C ALA A 32 3.70 -7.12 -1.90
N HIS A 33 2.64 -6.96 -2.69
CA HIS A 33 2.24 -5.68 -3.26
C HIS A 33 0.95 -5.20 -2.60
N MET A 34 0.96 -4.01 -2.04
CA MET A 34 -0.19 -3.37 -1.42
C MET A 34 -0.49 -2.04 -2.11
N ILE A 35 -1.76 -1.78 -2.40
CA ILE A 35 -2.24 -0.51 -2.94
C ILE A 35 -2.93 0.25 -1.81
N LEU A 36 -2.54 1.51 -1.59
CA LEU A 36 -3.15 2.43 -0.64
C LEU A 36 -4.13 3.36 -1.35
N GLY A 37 -5.21 3.70 -0.65
CA GLY A 37 -6.20 4.66 -1.13
C GLY A 37 -7.19 4.09 -2.13
N LEU A 38 -7.55 2.81 -2.01
CA LEU A 38 -8.63 2.22 -2.78
C LEU A 38 -9.98 2.88 -2.41
N PRO A 39 -10.92 3.03 -3.37
CA PRO A 39 -12.22 3.63 -3.11
C PRO A 39 -12.94 2.98 -1.91
N GLY A 40 -13.39 3.81 -0.97
CA GLY A 40 -14.08 3.37 0.25
C GLY A 40 -13.16 2.77 1.32
N GLU A 41 -11.84 2.80 1.15
CA GLU A 41 -10.88 2.31 2.14
C GLU A 41 -10.52 3.40 3.15
N THR A 42 -10.62 3.07 4.44
CA THR A 42 -10.21 3.96 5.52
C THR A 42 -8.74 3.77 5.88
N LEU A 43 -8.13 4.72 6.59
CA LEU A 43 -6.78 4.59 7.11
C LEU A 43 -6.62 3.32 7.96
N GLU A 44 -7.59 3.03 8.82
CA GLU A 44 -7.58 1.84 9.67
C GLU A 44 -7.55 0.54 8.82
N MET A 45 -8.36 0.47 7.76
CA MET A 45 -8.36 -0.68 6.85
C MET A 45 -7.01 -0.86 6.15
N MET A 46 -6.36 0.22 5.76
CA MET A 46 -5.01 0.18 5.17
C MET A 46 -3.99 -0.32 6.19
N VAL A 47 -4.02 0.19 7.42
CA VAL A 47 -3.12 -0.25 8.51
C VAL A 47 -3.34 -1.72 8.84
N GLN A 48 -4.59 -2.19 8.94
CA GLN A 48 -4.91 -3.60 9.16
C GLN A 48 -4.38 -4.49 8.03
N THR A 49 -4.46 -4.04 6.78
CA THR A 49 -3.92 -4.76 5.63
C THR A 49 -2.39 -4.84 5.71
N ALA A 50 -1.71 -3.75 6.06
CA ALA A 50 -0.26 -3.73 6.23
C ALA A 50 0.17 -4.67 7.37
N HIS A 51 -0.50 -4.62 8.51
CA HIS A 51 -0.26 -5.51 9.64
C HIS A 51 -0.42 -6.99 9.25
N HIS A 52 -1.51 -7.33 8.56
CA HIS A 52 -1.74 -8.70 8.06
C HIS A 52 -0.61 -9.18 7.13
N ILE A 53 -0.16 -8.32 6.20
CA ILE A 53 0.98 -8.63 5.33
C ILE A 53 2.26 -8.82 6.17
N GLY A 54 2.48 -7.98 7.18
CA GLY A 54 3.61 -8.10 8.09
C GLY A 54 3.67 -9.45 8.81
N GLN A 55 2.50 -10.00 9.18
CA GLN A 55 2.38 -11.29 9.86
C GLN A 55 2.36 -12.49 8.90
N SER A 56 2.28 -12.27 7.59
CA SER A 56 2.15 -13.36 6.60
C SER A 56 3.42 -14.18 6.38
N GLY A 57 4.57 -13.69 6.83
CA GLY A 57 5.89 -14.28 6.55
C GLY A 57 6.52 -13.79 5.23
N ALA A 58 5.94 -12.80 4.55
CA ALA A 58 6.56 -12.17 3.39
C ALA A 58 7.86 -11.43 3.79
N ASP A 59 8.89 -11.51 2.95
CA ASP A 59 10.21 -10.90 3.23
C ASP A 59 10.23 -9.39 2.95
N GLY A 60 9.31 -8.93 2.12
CA GLY A 60 9.27 -7.52 1.77
C GLY A 60 7.91 -7.07 1.26
N ILE A 61 7.77 -5.76 1.16
CA ILE A 61 6.53 -5.12 0.69
C ILE A 61 6.83 -3.98 -0.30
N LYS A 62 5.94 -3.81 -1.26
CA LYS A 62 5.83 -2.62 -2.12
C LYS A 62 4.53 -1.92 -1.81
N LEU A 63 4.62 -0.72 -1.27
CA LEU A 63 3.48 0.16 -1.01
C LEU A 63 3.25 1.04 -2.23
N HIS A 64 2.11 0.84 -2.89
CA HIS A 64 1.71 1.59 -4.08
C HIS A 64 0.57 2.52 -3.75
N LEU A 65 0.51 3.66 -4.44
CA LEU A 65 -0.67 4.52 -4.47
C LEU A 65 -1.64 4.03 -5.55
N LEU A 66 -2.94 4.15 -5.29
CA LEU A 66 -3.93 4.01 -6.34
C LEU A 66 -3.70 5.06 -7.43
N HIS A 67 -3.59 4.61 -8.67
CA HIS A 67 -3.58 5.47 -9.86
C HIS A 67 -4.85 5.25 -10.67
N VAL A 68 -5.52 6.34 -11.00
CA VAL A 68 -6.61 6.36 -11.97
C VAL A 68 -6.00 6.58 -13.35
N LEU A 69 -6.13 5.59 -14.21
CA LEU A 69 -5.55 5.60 -15.56
C LEU A 69 -6.63 5.70 -16.63
N SER A 70 -6.37 6.44 -17.70
CA SER A 70 -7.31 6.57 -18.83
C SER A 70 -7.64 5.23 -19.48
N GLY A 71 -8.89 5.07 -19.92
CA GLY A 71 -9.37 3.84 -20.56
C GLY A 71 -9.66 2.69 -19.60
N THR A 72 -9.91 2.99 -18.33
CA THR A 72 -10.33 2.02 -17.32
C THR A 72 -11.71 2.36 -16.76
N ASP A 73 -12.47 1.35 -16.31
CA ASP A 73 -13.74 1.55 -15.62
C ASP A 73 -13.58 2.48 -14.40
N LEU A 74 -12.43 2.38 -13.70
CA LEU A 74 -12.11 3.23 -12.56
C LEU A 74 -12.01 4.72 -12.96
N ALA A 75 -11.55 5.02 -14.17
CA ALA A 75 -11.51 6.38 -14.69
C ALA A 75 -12.91 6.94 -14.97
N GLU A 76 -13.83 6.10 -15.42
CA GLU A 76 -15.24 6.50 -15.64
C GLU A 76 -15.92 6.78 -14.31
N GLU A 77 -15.73 5.92 -13.30
CA GLU A 77 -16.25 6.12 -11.94
C GLU A 77 -15.68 7.38 -11.29
N TYR A 78 -14.38 7.64 -11.45
CA TYR A 78 -13.73 8.86 -10.97
C TYR A 78 -14.31 10.12 -11.64
N ALA A 79 -14.49 10.09 -12.96
CA ALA A 79 -15.09 11.20 -13.72
C ALA A 79 -16.56 11.46 -13.32
N ALA A 80 -17.28 10.40 -12.91
CA ALA A 80 -18.63 10.49 -12.38
C ALA A 80 -18.70 10.98 -10.93
N GLY A 81 -17.54 11.22 -10.27
CA GLY A 81 -17.48 11.66 -8.87
C GLY A 81 -17.81 10.58 -7.85
N ALA A 82 -17.70 9.29 -8.21
CA ALA A 82 -18.01 8.18 -7.32
C ALA A 82 -17.03 8.03 -6.16
N PHE A 83 -15.82 8.53 -6.33
CA PHE A 83 -14.77 8.56 -5.29
C PHE A 83 -13.76 9.67 -5.58
N GLU A 84 -12.96 9.99 -4.56
CA GLU A 84 -11.82 10.92 -4.65
C GLU A 84 -10.50 10.17 -4.48
N THR A 85 -9.43 10.66 -5.12
CA THR A 85 -8.08 10.14 -4.89
C THR A 85 -7.45 10.80 -3.68
N MET A 86 -6.55 10.08 -3.02
CA MET A 86 -5.89 10.52 -1.81
C MET A 86 -4.98 11.74 -2.06
N PRO A 87 -5.09 12.83 -1.27
CA PRO A 87 -4.13 13.92 -1.27
C PRO A 87 -2.73 13.45 -0.82
N LEU A 88 -1.66 14.14 -1.25
CA LEU A 88 -0.28 13.79 -0.92
C LEU A 88 -0.04 13.65 0.60
N GLU A 89 -0.53 14.58 1.40
CA GLU A 89 -0.33 14.56 2.85
C GLU A 89 -1.05 13.37 3.51
N ALA A 90 -2.26 13.05 3.06
CA ALA A 90 -2.98 11.87 3.54
C ALA A 90 -2.26 10.56 3.14
N TYR A 91 -1.69 10.52 1.93
CA TYR A 91 -0.88 9.39 1.48
C TYR A 91 0.37 9.19 2.35
N ILE A 92 1.09 10.27 2.66
CA ILE A 92 2.29 10.20 3.52
C ILE A 92 1.91 9.73 4.94
N SER A 93 0.81 10.24 5.50
CA SER A 93 0.31 9.80 6.80
C SER A 93 -0.12 8.32 6.79
N ALA A 94 -0.72 7.84 5.71
CA ALA A 94 -1.06 6.43 5.55
C ALA A 94 0.18 5.54 5.45
N LEU A 95 1.21 5.97 4.68
CA LEU A 95 2.50 5.28 4.62
C LEU A 95 3.13 5.15 6.00
N GLU A 96 3.21 6.26 6.74
CA GLU A 96 3.77 6.30 8.08
C GLU A 96 3.05 5.31 9.01
N SER A 97 1.72 5.36 9.03
CA SER A 97 0.91 4.47 9.86
C SER A 97 1.08 2.99 9.49
N CYS A 98 1.19 2.68 8.19
CA CYS A 98 1.46 1.33 7.72
C CYS A 98 2.86 0.85 8.12
N LEU A 99 3.89 1.70 7.99
CA LEU A 99 5.26 1.34 8.33
C LEU A 99 5.43 1.04 9.83
N ARG A 100 4.69 1.74 10.70
CA ARG A 100 4.73 1.50 12.15
C ARG A 100 4.22 0.11 12.56
N VAL A 101 3.42 -0.55 11.73
CA VAL A 101 2.88 -1.90 11.99
C VAL A 101 3.54 -3.00 11.16
N LEU A 102 4.55 -2.68 10.36
CA LEU A 102 5.33 -3.66 9.61
C LEU A 102 6.54 -4.12 10.42
N PRO A 103 6.90 -5.42 10.43
CA PRO A 103 8.09 -5.93 11.11
C PRO A 103 9.36 -5.17 10.72
N ARG A 104 10.26 -4.96 11.67
CA ARG A 104 11.51 -4.19 11.45
C ARG A 104 12.41 -4.79 10.38
N GLU A 105 12.39 -6.11 10.27
CA GLU A 105 13.16 -6.90 9.30
C GLU A 105 12.55 -6.93 7.89
N MET A 106 11.27 -6.57 7.74
CA MET A 106 10.61 -6.57 6.44
C MET A 106 11.18 -5.49 5.53
N VAL A 107 11.62 -5.86 4.33
CA VAL A 107 12.22 -4.92 3.38
C VAL A 107 11.15 -4.08 2.67
N ILE A 108 11.27 -2.77 2.76
CA ILE A 108 10.39 -1.84 2.04
C ILE A 108 10.99 -1.56 0.65
N HIS A 109 10.50 -2.24 -0.37
CA HIS A 109 11.03 -2.12 -1.73
C HIS A 109 10.57 -0.85 -2.44
N ARG A 110 9.40 -0.33 -2.09
CA ARG A 110 8.81 0.83 -2.77
C ARG A 110 7.77 1.52 -1.89
N MET A 111 7.73 2.85 -1.95
CA MET A 111 6.77 3.71 -1.27
C MET A 111 6.08 4.70 -2.22
N THR A 112 6.14 4.46 -3.53
CA THR A 112 5.50 5.32 -4.55
C THR A 112 5.00 4.46 -5.71
N GLY A 113 3.98 4.94 -6.44
CA GLY A 113 3.57 4.31 -7.69
C GLY A 113 4.48 4.66 -8.88
N ASP A 114 4.48 3.83 -9.90
CA ASP A 114 5.08 4.08 -11.22
C ASP A 114 3.98 4.01 -12.29
N GLY A 115 2.94 4.83 -12.17
CA GLY A 115 1.92 4.94 -13.20
C GLY A 115 2.48 5.51 -14.50
N ALA A 116 1.99 5.02 -15.64
CA ALA A 116 2.36 5.56 -16.94
C ALA A 116 1.87 7.02 -17.03
N LYS A 117 2.80 7.98 -17.00
CA LYS A 117 2.49 9.43 -16.93
C LYS A 117 1.53 9.90 -18.03
N ARG A 118 1.56 9.25 -19.21
CA ARG A 118 0.70 9.61 -20.35
C ARG A 118 -0.77 9.24 -20.15
N SER A 119 -1.06 8.24 -19.34
CA SER A 119 -2.41 7.75 -19.05
C SER A 119 -2.91 8.14 -17.66
N LEU A 120 -2.08 8.80 -16.84
CA LEU A 120 -2.43 9.18 -15.48
C LEU A 120 -3.47 10.30 -15.48
N ILE A 121 -4.64 10.03 -14.90
CA ILE A 121 -5.72 11.01 -14.68
C ILE A 121 -5.60 11.58 -13.25
N ALA A 122 -5.44 10.72 -12.25
CA ALA A 122 -5.34 11.12 -10.83
C ALA A 122 -4.59 10.08 -10.00
N PRO A 123 -3.99 10.51 -8.88
CA PRO A 123 -3.77 11.89 -8.47
C PRO A 123 -2.56 12.49 -9.21
N LEU A 124 -2.69 13.69 -9.74
CA LEU A 124 -1.64 14.32 -10.58
C LEU A 124 -0.33 14.57 -9.84
N TRP A 125 -0.35 14.77 -8.51
CA TRP A 125 0.86 14.96 -7.71
C TRP A 125 1.81 13.76 -7.77
N SER A 126 1.30 12.57 -8.04
CA SER A 126 2.10 11.34 -8.12
C SER A 126 3.03 11.27 -9.35
N ALA A 127 2.78 12.11 -10.37
CA ALA A 127 3.61 12.19 -11.58
C ALA A 127 5.02 12.75 -11.30
N ASP A 128 5.21 13.52 -10.22
CA ASP A 128 6.51 14.03 -9.78
C ASP A 128 7.09 13.15 -8.66
N LYS A 129 7.62 12.00 -9.05
CA LYS A 129 8.20 11.03 -8.11
C LYS A 129 9.28 11.60 -7.20
N LYS A 130 10.12 12.52 -7.72
CA LYS A 130 11.20 13.13 -6.93
C LYS A 130 10.64 14.01 -5.81
N ARG A 131 9.64 14.83 -6.14
CA ARG A 131 8.95 15.67 -5.16
C ARG A 131 8.26 14.82 -4.09
N VAL A 132 7.58 13.74 -4.49
CA VAL A 132 6.89 12.82 -3.58
C VAL A 132 7.89 12.16 -2.62
N LEU A 133 8.98 11.59 -3.12
CA LEU A 133 10.02 10.97 -2.28
C LEU A 133 10.66 11.96 -1.32
N ASN A 134 10.92 13.18 -1.76
CA ASN A 134 11.46 14.23 -0.89
C ASN A 134 10.46 14.60 0.23
N ALA A 135 9.17 14.67 -0.07
CA ALA A 135 8.13 14.94 0.92
C ALA A 135 8.02 13.79 1.94
N ILE A 136 8.02 12.53 1.48
CA ILE A 136 8.02 11.34 2.34
C ILE A 136 9.24 11.38 3.28
N ASN A 137 10.45 11.52 2.74
CA ASN A 137 11.68 11.51 3.53
C ASN A 137 11.70 12.64 4.57
N ARG A 138 11.27 13.84 4.20
CA ARG A 138 11.19 14.98 5.13
C ARG A 138 10.24 14.68 6.29
N ARG A 139 9.06 14.16 6.00
CA ARG A 139 8.08 13.80 7.01
C ARG A 139 8.58 12.70 7.94
N PHE A 140 9.15 11.64 7.41
CA PHE A 140 9.69 10.53 8.21
C PHE A 140 10.82 10.97 9.13
N LEU A 141 11.68 11.89 8.67
CA LEU A 141 12.73 12.48 9.50
C LEU A 141 12.16 13.36 10.61
N SER A 142 11.16 14.23 10.29
CA SER A 142 10.56 15.12 11.29
C SER A 142 9.82 14.36 12.39
N ASP A 143 9.18 13.25 12.03
CA ASP A 143 8.34 12.48 12.95
C ASP A 143 9.12 11.32 13.61
N ASN A 144 10.45 11.25 13.38
CA ASN A 144 11.32 10.17 13.86
C ASN A 144 10.69 8.79 13.62
N LEU A 145 10.25 8.55 12.38
CA LEU A 145 9.57 7.31 12.04
C LEU A 145 10.48 6.11 12.25
N GLU A 146 10.02 5.17 13.05
CA GLU A 146 10.61 3.84 13.21
C GLU A 146 9.63 2.78 12.70
N GLN A 147 10.10 1.95 11.75
CA GLN A 147 9.35 0.78 11.30
C GLN A 147 9.12 -0.18 12.46
N GLY A 148 7.90 -0.70 12.57
CA GLY A 148 7.52 -1.64 13.63
C GLY A 148 7.34 -1.01 15.02
N SER A 149 7.35 0.33 15.12
CA SER A 149 7.22 1.01 16.42
C SER A 149 5.83 0.87 17.08
N ALA A 150 4.81 0.46 16.33
CA ALA A 150 3.48 0.21 16.86
C ALA A 150 3.14 -1.28 17.02
N LEU A 151 4.09 -2.19 16.75
CA LEU A 151 3.92 -3.60 17.08
C LEU A 151 4.03 -3.79 18.58
N VAL A 152 3.08 -4.52 19.17
CA VAL A 152 3.13 -4.89 20.60
C VAL A 152 4.06 -6.12 20.74
N ASP A 153 4.89 -6.15 21.79
CA ASP A 153 5.70 -7.32 22.10
C ASP A 153 4.80 -8.57 22.23
N GLY A 154 4.84 -9.44 21.23
CA GLY A 154 3.96 -10.62 21.11
C GLY A 154 3.43 -10.85 19.69
N ASP A 155 3.49 -9.86 18.81
CA ASP A 155 3.11 -9.98 17.38
C ASP A 155 4.26 -10.50 16.48
N VAL A 156 5.40 -10.84 17.09
CA VAL A 156 6.58 -11.38 16.40
C VAL A 156 6.70 -12.86 16.78
N SER A 157 6.03 -13.72 16.03
CA SER A 157 6.16 -15.18 16.14
C SER A 157 6.34 -15.81 14.78
#